data_7d1f6ae3e2bfc6e6c77385fe89e2aa2b
#
_entry.id   7d1f6ae3e2bfc6e6c77385fe89e2aa2b
#
_cell.length_a   1.000
_cell.length_b   1.000
_cell.length_c   1.000
_cell.angle_alpha   90.00
_cell.angle_beta   90.00
_cell.angle_gamma   90.00
#
_symmetry.space_group_name_H-M   'P 1'
#
loop_
_entity.id
_entity.type
_entity.pdbx_description
1 polymer ?
#
loop_
_entity_poly.entity_id
_entity_poly.type
_entity_poly.pdbx_seq_one_letter_code
_entity_poly.pdbx_strand_id
1 'polypeptide(L)'
;LSLVGSEMCIRDRLTEELTGINAEGETLSGEYKELDEKQGRLYLKRTQLQLSVQQIEATSEQLSKRKEELTRTAENAAAEAKTQRIKLSDTDEELEQAKEEKAEAENKLTGYKKLFANKNDKLKTAGQTLETLRKEYETKASRHQVLDEIDKNMAGFQSSVKSVIMADRQGRLSGIRGTVADIISVDKRYTVAIEIALGGIMQNIVTDNEEAAKRSMRYLKENNLGRATFLPLTSVKGKMLEVGGLSNENGFEGMACDLVEYDGLYDGIVKSILGKTAVVEDIDTASFIAKKYGYRFKIVTLDGQVINAGGSFTGGSVRNDAGIIARKQELALLSEQIEELGVKIKAESEQLKPLQAEVAKMAEEMEGFSETVSQCEPKIARLEAQRDGIKQLLSQLTAQRDSAEEQLDAQERAENDGRKLLSDTKSQLESVLAEIEKNEEALSEQRSGLDKAEDKRKEIADRIQRNNMDVLTVNGDISNIRTRIE
;
A
#
# COMPACT_ATOMS: atom_id res chain seq x y z
N LEU A 1 29.38 32.57 47.52
CA LEU A 1 29.36 33.75 48.43
C LEU A 1 30.09 33.51 49.77
N SER A 2 30.13 32.30 50.32
CA SER A 2 30.85 32.03 51.60
C SER A 2 32.37 31.90 51.45
N LEU A 3 32.86 31.52 50.26
CA LEU A 3 34.30 31.40 49.98
C LEU A 3 34.99 32.75 49.76
N VAL A 4 34.29 33.72 49.13
CA VAL A 4 34.77 35.10 48.97
C VAL A 4 34.87 35.79 50.35
N GLY A 5 34.03 35.41 51.32
CA GLY A 5 34.09 35.91 52.70
C GLY A 5 35.30 35.38 53.45
N SER A 6 35.78 34.16 53.14
CA SER A 6 36.95 33.54 53.80
C SER A 6 38.26 34.21 53.39
N GLU A 7 38.40 34.65 52.15
CA GLU A 7 39.58 35.31 51.60
C GLU A 7 39.73 36.79 52.10
N MET A 8 38.61 37.45 52.34
CA MET A 8 38.58 38.73 53.01
C MET A 8 39.11 38.62 54.47
N CYS A 9 38.79 37.53 55.15
CA CYS A 9 39.34 37.24 56.51
C CYS A 9 40.82 36.98 56.49
N ILE A 10 41.43 36.40 55.47
CA ILE A 10 42.89 36.18 55.33
C ILE A 10 43.57 37.52 55.14
N ARG A 11 43.04 38.42 54.35
CA ARG A 11 43.54 39.76 54.14
C ARG A 11 43.55 40.55 55.42
N ASP A 12 42.48 40.50 56.20
CA ASP A 12 42.37 41.23 57.49
C ASP A 12 43.32 40.66 58.55
N ARG A 13 43.57 39.33 58.52
CA ARG A 13 44.58 38.68 59.36
C ARG A 13 46.02 39.10 59.03
N LEU A 14 46.35 39.22 57.72
CA LEU A 14 47.65 39.71 57.26
C LEU A 14 47.85 41.19 57.61
N THR A 15 46.78 41.96 57.66
CA THR A 15 46.83 43.35 58.17
C THR A 15 47.08 43.33 59.70
N GLU A 16 46.49 42.37 60.37
CA GLU A 16 46.65 42.21 61.79
C GLU A 16 48.09 41.72 62.19
N GLU A 17 48.68 40.77 61.39
CA GLU A 17 50.06 40.34 61.52
C GLU A 17 51.07 41.47 61.31
N LEU A 18 50.80 42.40 60.41
CA LEU A 18 51.70 43.52 60.13
C LEU A 18 51.62 44.63 61.19
N THR A 19 50.45 44.78 61.82
CA THR A 19 50.32 45.67 62.98
C THR A 19 51.14 45.19 64.14
N GLY A 20 51.31 43.86 64.31
CA GLY A 20 52.22 43.26 65.31
C GLY A 20 53.69 43.55 65.04
N ILE A 21 54.09 43.64 63.75
CA ILE A 21 55.49 43.94 63.36
C ILE A 21 55.90 45.39 63.69
N ASN A 22 54.96 46.31 63.74
CA ASN A 22 55.27 47.73 64.07
C ASN A 22 55.39 48.04 65.56
N ALA A 23 54.81 47.19 66.39
CA ALA A 23 55.00 47.33 67.88
C ALA A 23 56.46 47.12 68.35
N GLU A 24 57.30 46.46 67.55
CA GLU A 24 58.74 46.35 67.81
C GLU A 24 59.51 47.63 67.48
N GLY A 25 58.98 48.55 66.69
CA GLY A 25 59.65 49.84 66.36
C GLY A 25 59.47 50.95 67.40
N GLU A 26 58.46 50.80 68.29
CA GLU A 26 58.14 51.83 69.28
C GLU A 26 59.17 51.90 70.48
N THR A 27 60.08 51.01 70.53
CA THR A 27 61.04 50.94 71.61
C THR A 27 62.34 51.73 71.41
N LEU A 28 62.38 52.59 70.43
CA LEU A 28 63.57 53.33 70.07
C LEU A 28 63.48 54.82 70.39
N SER A 29 64.21 55.16 71.43
CA SER A 29 64.72 56.47 71.83
C SER A 29 63.74 57.47 72.46
N GLY A 30 63.99 57.75 73.68
CA GLY A 30 63.34 58.79 74.46
C GLY A 30 63.76 60.24 74.16
N GLU A 31 64.58 60.45 73.11
CA GLU A 31 65.17 61.86 72.94
C GLU A 31 64.52 62.62 71.75
N TYR A 32 63.75 61.93 70.88
CA TYR A 32 63.04 62.56 69.72
C TYR A 32 61.58 62.15 69.68
N LYS A 33 60.79 62.50 70.67
CA LYS A 33 59.40 62.15 70.81
C LYS A 33 58.54 62.53 69.60
N GLU A 34 58.83 63.63 68.91
CA GLU A 34 58.06 64.08 67.73
C GLU A 34 58.38 63.26 66.50
N LEU A 35 59.64 62.93 66.27
CA LEU A 35 60.10 62.03 65.17
C LEU A 35 59.69 60.59 65.38
N ASP A 36 59.77 60.14 66.69
CA ASP A 36 59.35 58.79 67.07
C ASP A 36 57.83 58.59 66.84
N GLU A 37 57.00 59.59 67.20
CA GLU A 37 55.57 59.54 66.93
C GLU A 37 55.29 59.62 65.43
N LYS A 38 56.09 60.39 64.67
CA LYS A 38 55.98 60.46 63.20
C LYS A 38 56.47 59.13 62.60
N GLN A 39 57.54 58.58 63.10
CA GLN A 39 58.08 57.27 62.71
C GLN A 39 57.09 56.16 62.98
N GLY A 40 56.46 56.12 64.13
CA GLY A 40 55.41 55.16 64.44
C GLY A 40 54.23 55.26 63.53
N ARG A 41 53.80 56.50 63.22
CA ARG A 41 52.66 56.73 62.20
C ARG A 41 53.06 56.32 60.81
N LEU A 42 54.30 56.60 60.38
CA LEU A 42 54.81 56.18 59.06
C LEU A 42 54.93 54.65 58.95
N TYR A 43 55.41 53.99 60.02
CA TYR A 43 55.46 52.54 60.06
C TYR A 43 54.07 51.89 60.03
N LEU A 44 53.12 52.47 60.76
CA LEU A 44 51.71 52.00 60.66
C LEU A 44 51.14 52.15 59.23
N LYS A 45 51.39 53.33 58.66
CA LYS A 45 50.95 53.59 57.29
C LYS A 45 51.63 52.65 56.27
N ARG A 46 52.93 52.46 56.39
CA ARG A 46 53.71 51.51 55.62
C ARG A 46 53.09 50.11 55.74
N THR A 47 52.89 49.68 57.03
CA THR A 47 52.31 48.37 57.29
C THR A 47 50.97 48.17 56.70
N GLN A 48 50.08 49.19 56.79
CA GLN A 48 48.76 49.16 56.13
C GLN A 48 48.90 49.04 54.63
N LEU A 49 49.80 49.83 54.02
CA LEU A 49 50.05 49.77 52.59
C LEU A 49 50.66 48.43 52.14
N GLN A 50 51.58 47.90 52.91
CA GLN A 50 52.15 46.56 52.63
C GLN A 50 51.09 45.45 52.64
N LEU A 51 50.22 45.49 53.67
CA LEU A 51 49.08 44.57 53.74
C LEU A 51 48.16 44.74 52.56
N SER A 52 47.86 45.98 52.17
CA SER A 52 47.03 46.28 51.01
C SER A 52 47.67 45.69 49.73
N VAL A 53 49.01 45.89 49.54
CA VAL A 53 49.72 45.34 48.37
C VAL A 53 49.62 43.84 48.35
N GLN A 54 49.91 43.15 49.49
CA GLN A 54 49.82 41.72 49.54
C GLN A 54 48.39 41.19 49.23
N GLN A 55 47.38 41.88 49.78
CA GLN A 55 45.99 41.52 49.53
C GLN A 55 45.62 41.69 48.07
N ILE A 56 46.04 42.80 47.44
CA ILE A 56 45.77 43.07 46.04
C ILE A 56 46.50 42.06 45.16
N GLU A 57 47.77 41.74 45.46
CA GLU A 57 48.56 40.75 44.74
C GLU A 57 47.95 39.35 44.83
N ALA A 58 47.52 38.90 46.04
CA ALA A 58 46.82 37.63 46.20
C ALA A 58 45.49 37.62 45.47
N THR A 59 44.72 38.74 45.52
CA THR A 59 43.47 38.83 44.73
C THR A 59 43.75 38.77 43.24
N SER A 60 44.83 39.40 42.77
CA SER A 60 45.23 39.35 41.35
C SER A 60 45.60 37.97 40.88
N GLU A 61 46.28 37.16 41.72
CA GLU A 61 46.59 35.76 41.40
C GLU A 61 45.31 34.89 41.32
N GLN A 62 44.39 35.05 42.23
CA GLN A 62 43.11 34.33 42.19
C GLN A 62 42.28 34.75 40.96
N LEU A 63 42.21 36.05 40.63
CA LEU A 63 41.56 36.52 39.43
C LEU A 63 42.21 35.95 38.19
N SER A 64 43.53 35.79 38.14
CA SER A 64 44.24 35.18 37.00
C SER A 64 43.90 33.69 36.85
N LYS A 65 43.96 32.91 37.96
CA LYS A 65 43.58 31.48 37.95
C LYS A 65 42.12 31.31 37.53
N ARG A 66 41.25 32.16 38.06
CA ARG A 66 39.84 32.18 37.69
C ARG A 66 39.64 32.43 36.20
N LYS A 67 40.35 33.44 35.67
CA LYS A 67 40.32 33.79 34.24
C LYS A 67 40.73 32.57 33.39
N GLU A 68 41.79 31.88 33.77
CA GLU A 68 42.25 30.66 33.09
C GLU A 68 41.17 29.56 33.07
N GLU A 69 40.52 29.33 34.23
CA GLU A 69 39.42 28.34 34.31
C GLU A 69 38.20 28.73 33.49
N LEU A 70 37.80 30.02 33.51
CA LEU A 70 36.71 30.52 32.71
C LEU A 70 37.02 30.41 31.20
N THR A 71 38.26 30.78 30.83
CA THR A 71 38.72 30.63 29.43
C THR A 71 38.64 29.17 29.01
N ARG A 72 39.14 28.26 29.82
CA ARG A 72 39.08 26.81 29.54
C ARG A 72 37.66 26.31 29.47
N THR A 73 36.75 26.83 30.27
CA THR A 73 35.33 26.47 30.25
C THR A 73 34.65 26.98 28.95
N ALA A 74 34.91 28.22 28.57
CA ALA A 74 34.38 28.79 27.33
C ALA A 74 34.91 28.04 26.12
N GLU A 75 36.22 27.75 26.07
CA GLU A 75 36.85 26.98 24.98
C GLU A 75 36.28 25.55 24.88
N ASN A 76 36.16 24.86 26.01
CA ASN A 76 35.57 23.51 26.04
C ASN A 76 34.12 23.51 25.60
N ALA A 77 33.31 24.46 26.09
CA ALA A 77 31.93 24.61 25.67
C ALA A 77 31.82 24.93 24.18
N ALA A 78 32.71 25.81 23.67
CA ALA A 78 32.75 26.13 22.23
C ALA A 78 33.16 24.93 21.35
N ALA A 79 34.18 24.18 21.79
CA ALA A 79 34.63 22.97 21.08
C ALA A 79 33.57 21.88 21.06
N GLU A 80 32.92 21.65 22.21
CA GLU A 80 31.81 20.69 22.30
C GLU A 80 30.60 21.17 21.46
N ALA A 81 30.26 22.45 21.53
CA ALA A 81 29.18 23.02 20.68
C ALA A 81 29.49 22.86 19.20
N LYS A 82 30.73 23.00 18.76
CA LYS A 82 31.14 22.75 17.37
C LYS A 82 30.93 21.29 16.98
N THR A 83 31.30 20.36 17.84
CA THR A 83 31.10 18.92 17.64
C THR A 83 29.62 18.58 17.54
N GLN A 84 28.81 19.16 18.44
CA GLN A 84 27.36 18.94 18.44
C GLN A 84 26.67 19.56 17.22
N ARG A 85 27.18 20.68 16.67
CA ARG A 85 26.67 21.25 15.41
C ARG A 85 26.91 20.35 14.22
N ILE A 86 28.04 19.69 14.14
CA ILE A 86 28.31 18.68 13.09
C ILE A 86 27.31 17.54 13.22
N LYS A 87 27.16 16.99 14.44
CA LYS A 87 26.17 15.92 14.68
C LYS A 87 24.75 16.34 14.36
N LEU A 88 24.38 17.62 14.62
CA LEU A 88 23.09 18.17 14.27
C LEU A 88 22.87 18.16 12.75
N SER A 89 23.88 18.62 12.01
CA SER A 89 23.86 18.62 10.54
C SER A 89 23.69 17.22 9.99
N ASP A 90 24.46 16.24 10.50
CA ASP A 90 24.37 14.84 10.08
C ASP A 90 22.99 14.25 10.41
N THR A 91 22.47 14.55 11.62
CA THR A 91 21.14 14.09 12.06
C THR A 91 20.02 14.74 11.23
N ASP A 92 20.13 16.02 10.90
CA ASP A 92 19.16 16.71 10.06
C ASP A 92 19.18 16.15 8.63
N GLU A 93 20.34 15.79 8.08
CA GLU A 93 20.45 15.15 6.77
C GLU A 93 19.83 13.73 6.77
N GLU A 94 20.16 12.91 7.78
CA GLU A 94 19.54 11.58 7.94
C GLU A 94 18.02 11.66 8.12
N LEU A 95 17.54 12.67 8.86
CA LEU A 95 16.13 12.90 9.10
C LEU A 95 15.41 13.28 7.79
N GLU A 96 16.00 14.16 6.99
CA GLU A 96 15.42 14.56 5.71
C GLU A 96 15.37 13.38 4.74
N GLN A 97 16.45 12.60 4.64
CA GLN A 97 16.48 11.37 3.85
C GLN A 97 15.40 10.37 4.28
N ALA A 98 15.22 10.17 5.60
CA ALA A 98 14.18 9.28 6.10
C ALA A 98 12.76 9.80 5.82
N LYS A 99 12.55 11.11 5.84
CA LYS A 99 11.27 11.75 5.48
C LYS A 99 10.99 11.66 3.98
N GLU A 100 12.00 11.86 3.14
CA GLU A 100 11.89 11.70 1.69
C GLU A 100 11.57 10.25 1.33
N GLU A 101 12.29 9.28 1.93
CA GLU A 101 12.04 7.85 1.73
C GLU A 101 10.61 7.48 2.12
N LYS A 102 10.13 7.96 3.28
CA LYS A 102 8.75 7.77 3.72
C LYS A 102 7.75 8.36 2.72
N ALA A 103 7.96 9.63 2.33
CA ALA A 103 7.07 10.33 1.41
C ALA A 103 7.02 9.67 0.03
N GLU A 104 8.18 9.20 -0.47
CA GLU A 104 8.24 8.45 -1.73
C GLU A 104 7.47 7.13 -1.64
N ALA A 105 7.65 6.39 -0.54
CA ALA A 105 6.93 5.14 -0.29
C ALA A 105 5.41 5.38 -0.15
N GLU A 106 4.98 6.41 0.57
CA GLU A 106 3.57 6.80 0.70
C GLU A 106 2.94 7.20 -0.65
N ASN A 107 3.67 7.96 -1.47
CA ASN A 107 3.22 8.35 -2.80
C ASN A 107 3.07 7.13 -3.72
N LYS A 108 4.06 6.23 -3.72
CA LYS A 108 3.99 4.95 -4.44
C LYS A 108 2.82 4.11 -3.94
N LEU A 109 2.68 3.94 -2.64
CA LEU A 109 1.58 3.20 -2.02
C LEU A 109 0.21 3.77 -2.42
N THR A 110 0.07 5.08 -2.43
CA THR A 110 -1.17 5.76 -2.83
C THR A 110 -1.47 5.55 -4.31
N GLY A 111 -0.45 5.63 -5.18
CA GLY A 111 -0.57 5.34 -6.60
C GLY A 111 -0.97 3.89 -6.85
N TYR A 112 -0.29 2.97 -6.21
CA TYR A 112 -0.58 1.54 -6.31
C TYR A 112 -1.96 1.17 -5.76
N LYS A 113 -2.43 1.79 -4.66
CA LYS A 113 -3.79 1.59 -4.14
C LYS A 113 -4.86 1.93 -5.17
N LYS A 114 -4.70 3.03 -5.91
CA LYS A 114 -5.63 3.42 -6.98
C LYS A 114 -5.59 2.44 -8.16
N LEU A 115 -4.40 2.02 -8.58
CA LEU A 115 -4.23 1.04 -9.65
C LEU A 115 -4.76 -0.33 -9.24
N PHE A 116 -4.46 -0.77 -8.03
CA PHE A 116 -4.96 -2.02 -7.45
C PHE A 116 -6.48 -2.05 -7.39
N ALA A 117 -7.11 -0.99 -6.89
CA ALA A 117 -8.58 -0.89 -6.84
C ALA A 117 -9.18 -1.05 -8.25
N ASN A 118 -8.66 -0.34 -9.25
CA ASN A 118 -9.13 -0.43 -10.63
C ASN A 118 -8.92 -1.85 -11.22
N LYS A 119 -7.73 -2.43 -11.02
CA LYS A 119 -7.43 -3.78 -11.51
C LYS A 119 -8.24 -4.85 -10.79
N ASN A 120 -8.42 -4.71 -9.48
CA ASN A 120 -9.21 -5.62 -8.66
C ASN A 120 -10.70 -5.57 -9.04
N ASP A 121 -11.25 -4.38 -9.34
CA ASP A 121 -12.61 -4.25 -9.87
C ASP A 121 -12.77 -4.93 -11.23
N LYS A 122 -11.77 -4.78 -12.12
CA LYS A 122 -11.75 -5.50 -13.40
C LYS A 122 -11.69 -7.01 -13.18
N LEU A 123 -10.83 -7.47 -12.26
CA LEU A 123 -10.71 -8.88 -11.89
C LEU A 123 -12.04 -9.43 -11.36
N LYS A 124 -12.69 -8.69 -10.47
CA LYS A 124 -14.00 -9.04 -9.91
C LYS A 124 -15.06 -9.12 -11.00
N THR A 125 -15.11 -8.14 -11.89
CA THR A 125 -16.08 -8.10 -13.01
C THR A 125 -15.83 -9.27 -13.95
N ALA A 126 -14.59 -9.51 -14.37
CA ALA A 126 -14.23 -10.65 -15.21
C ALA A 126 -14.54 -11.99 -14.53
N GLY A 127 -14.26 -12.10 -13.22
CA GLY A 127 -14.65 -13.26 -12.43
C GLY A 127 -16.16 -13.51 -12.41
N GLN A 128 -16.97 -12.47 -12.23
CA GLN A 128 -18.42 -12.55 -12.30
C GLN A 128 -18.92 -12.94 -13.68
N THR A 129 -18.32 -12.37 -14.74
CA THR A 129 -18.63 -12.74 -16.12
C THR A 129 -18.34 -14.21 -16.37
N LEU A 130 -17.17 -14.68 -15.96
CA LEU A 130 -16.78 -16.09 -16.08
C LEU A 130 -17.74 -17.01 -15.32
N GLU A 131 -18.13 -16.64 -14.10
CA GLU A 131 -19.11 -17.41 -13.32
C GLU A 131 -20.47 -17.46 -14.02
N THR A 132 -20.93 -16.36 -14.58
CA THR A 132 -22.18 -16.30 -15.35
C THR A 132 -22.12 -17.20 -16.58
N LEU A 133 -21.04 -17.11 -17.36
CA LEU A 133 -20.83 -17.96 -18.53
C LEU A 133 -20.78 -19.45 -18.16
N ARG A 134 -20.16 -19.80 -17.05
CA ARG A 134 -20.12 -21.19 -16.54
C ARG A 134 -21.51 -21.69 -16.14
N LYS A 135 -22.30 -20.88 -15.45
CA LYS A 135 -23.69 -21.26 -15.09
C LYS A 135 -24.56 -21.46 -16.32
N GLU A 136 -24.41 -20.58 -17.33
CA GLU A 136 -25.11 -20.76 -18.61
C GLU A 136 -24.66 -22.04 -19.32
N TYR A 137 -23.37 -22.29 -19.36
CA TYR A 137 -22.79 -23.52 -19.94
C TYR A 137 -23.32 -24.76 -19.22
N GLU A 138 -23.28 -24.81 -17.91
CA GLU A 138 -23.76 -25.94 -17.09
C GLU A 138 -25.27 -26.17 -17.30
N THR A 139 -26.05 -25.09 -17.35
CA THR A 139 -27.49 -25.19 -17.60
C THR A 139 -27.79 -25.79 -18.97
N LYS A 140 -27.08 -25.28 -20.02
CA LYS A 140 -27.26 -25.77 -21.38
C LYS A 140 -26.72 -27.19 -21.57
N ALA A 141 -25.55 -27.50 -20.94
CA ALA A 141 -24.95 -28.82 -20.97
C ALA A 141 -25.86 -29.86 -20.27
N SER A 142 -26.41 -29.54 -19.11
CA SER A 142 -27.37 -30.39 -18.42
C SER A 142 -28.63 -30.63 -19.27
N ARG A 143 -29.16 -29.56 -19.89
CA ARG A 143 -30.31 -29.68 -20.77
C ARG A 143 -29.99 -30.53 -21.99
N HIS A 144 -28.84 -30.32 -22.61
CA HIS A 144 -28.35 -31.12 -23.73
C HIS A 144 -28.21 -32.58 -23.34
N GLN A 145 -27.59 -32.87 -22.18
CA GLN A 145 -27.42 -34.24 -21.69
C GLN A 145 -28.77 -34.97 -21.54
N VAL A 146 -29.73 -34.28 -20.90
CA VAL A 146 -31.09 -34.89 -20.73
C VAL A 146 -31.74 -35.16 -22.05
N LEU A 147 -31.67 -34.24 -23.00
CA LEU A 147 -32.26 -34.42 -24.33
C LEU A 147 -31.54 -35.48 -25.16
N ASP A 148 -30.21 -35.55 -25.04
CA ASP A 148 -29.39 -36.57 -25.71
C ASP A 148 -29.70 -37.97 -25.19
N GLU A 149 -29.88 -38.12 -23.86
CA GLU A 149 -30.33 -39.42 -23.27
C GLU A 149 -31.72 -39.80 -23.75
N ILE A 150 -32.64 -38.84 -23.83
CA ILE A 150 -33.99 -39.06 -24.37
C ILE A 150 -33.91 -39.49 -25.86
N ASP A 151 -33.05 -38.86 -26.63
CA ASP A 151 -32.88 -39.16 -28.05
C ASP A 151 -32.18 -40.52 -28.26
N LYS A 152 -31.08 -40.80 -27.54
CA LYS A 152 -30.38 -42.09 -27.58
C LYS A 152 -31.26 -43.25 -27.17
N ASN A 153 -32.15 -43.02 -26.20
CA ASN A 153 -33.13 -44.02 -25.78
C ASN A 153 -34.34 -44.08 -26.73
N MET A 154 -34.34 -43.25 -27.79
CA MET A 154 -35.43 -43.15 -28.77
C MET A 154 -36.80 -42.96 -28.07
N ALA A 155 -36.86 -42.13 -27.04
CA ALA A 155 -38.12 -41.85 -26.34
C ALA A 155 -39.15 -41.22 -27.29
N GLY A 156 -40.39 -41.73 -27.27
CA GLY A 156 -41.45 -41.35 -28.18
C GLY A 156 -41.52 -42.20 -29.46
N PHE A 157 -40.54 -43.05 -29.73
CA PHE A 157 -40.63 -44.02 -30.85
C PHE A 157 -41.33 -45.31 -30.42
N GLN A 158 -41.99 -45.94 -31.37
CA GLN A 158 -42.58 -47.28 -31.18
C GLN A 158 -41.50 -48.32 -30.91
N SER A 159 -41.80 -49.32 -30.10
CA SER A 159 -40.82 -50.36 -29.71
C SER A 159 -40.27 -51.10 -30.94
N SER A 160 -41.08 -51.34 -31.95
CA SER A 160 -40.66 -51.95 -33.22
C SER A 160 -39.60 -51.13 -33.95
N VAL A 161 -39.79 -49.81 -34.03
CA VAL A 161 -38.84 -48.89 -34.67
C VAL A 161 -37.52 -48.87 -33.88
N LYS A 162 -37.60 -48.74 -32.54
CA LYS A 162 -36.42 -48.81 -31.66
C LYS A 162 -35.64 -50.07 -31.88
N SER A 163 -36.32 -51.21 -31.93
CA SER A 163 -35.65 -52.53 -32.07
C SER A 163 -34.90 -52.60 -33.41
N VAL A 164 -35.44 -52.07 -34.49
CA VAL A 164 -34.79 -52.09 -35.80
C VAL A 164 -33.58 -51.18 -35.83
N ILE A 165 -33.72 -49.94 -35.34
CA ILE A 165 -32.60 -48.97 -35.31
C ILE A 165 -31.48 -49.44 -34.38
N MET A 166 -31.82 -50.03 -33.23
CA MET A 166 -30.83 -50.62 -32.33
C MET A 166 -30.13 -51.83 -32.92
N ALA A 167 -30.86 -52.68 -33.68
CA ALA A 167 -30.26 -53.85 -34.35
C ALA A 167 -29.32 -53.41 -35.47
N ASP A 168 -29.62 -52.34 -36.18
CA ASP A 168 -28.71 -51.75 -37.17
C ASP A 168 -27.47 -51.15 -36.52
N ARG A 169 -27.61 -50.36 -35.44
CA ARG A 169 -26.47 -49.83 -34.64
C ARG A 169 -25.57 -50.94 -34.09
N GLN A 170 -26.11 -52.09 -33.80
CA GLN A 170 -25.38 -53.32 -33.34
C GLN A 170 -24.82 -54.16 -34.49
N GLY A 171 -24.99 -53.75 -35.75
CA GLY A 171 -24.51 -54.48 -36.91
C GLY A 171 -25.29 -55.77 -37.24
N ARG A 172 -26.48 -56.00 -36.59
CA ARG A 172 -27.34 -57.19 -36.84
C ARG A 172 -28.20 -56.98 -38.10
N LEU A 173 -28.50 -55.73 -38.42
CA LEU A 173 -29.15 -55.35 -39.63
C LEU A 173 -28.25 -54.39 -40.41
N SER A 174 -28.51 -54.21 -41.68
CA SER A 174 -27.75 -53.27 -42.53
C SER A 174 -28.64 -52.70 -43.63
N GLY A 175 -28.27 -51.49 -44.09
CA GLY A 175 -29.02 -50.78 -45.12
C GLY A 175 -30.17 -49.96 -44.58
N ILE A 176 -30.09 -49.55 -43.30
CA ILE A 176 -31.02 -48.66 -42.64
C ILE A 176 -30.39 -47.26 -42.62
N ARG A 177 -31.14 -46.25 -43.10
CA ARG A 177 -30.68 -44.86 -43.15
C ARG A 177 -31.17 -44.02 -41.96
N GLY A 178 -31.96 -44.61 -41.08
CA GLY A 178 -32.61 -43.93 -39.97
C GLY A 178 -34.14 -43.86 -40.15
N THR A 179 -34.76 -43.00 -39.37
CA THR A 179 -36.19 -42.71 -39.49
C THR A 179 -36.44 -41.47 -40.40
N VAL A 180 -37.67 -41.21 -40.76
CA VAL A 180 -38.05 -39.98 -41.50
C VAL A 180 -37.60 -38.75 -40.74
N ALA A 181 -37.72 -38.74 -39.41
CA ALA A 181 -37.23 -37.64 -38.58
C ALA A 181 -35.68 -37.48 -38.57
N ASP A 182 -34.92 -38.48 -39.04
CA ASP A 182 -33.45 -38.45 -39.14
C ASP A 182 -32.96 -37.82 -40.46
N ILE A 183 -33.80 -37.88 -41.51
CA ILE A 183 -33.42 -37.52 -42.89
C ILE A 183 -33.87 -36.11 -43.29
N ILE A 184 -34.63 -35.41 -42.46
CA ILE A 184 -35.15 -34.07 -42.73
C ILE A 184 -34.68 -33.07 -41.66
N SER A 185 -34.37 -31.87 -42.07
CA SER A 185 -34.20 -30.69 -41.23
C SER A 185 -35.32 -29.68 -41.55
N VAL A 186 -35.79 -28.96 -40.55
CA VAL A 186 -36.93 -28.06 -40.66
C VAL A 186 -36.59 -26.72 -40.00
N ASP A 187 -36.96 -25.62 -40.65
CA ASP A 187 -36.85 -24.32 -39.94
C ASP A 187 -37.77 -24.28 -38.73
N LYS A 188 -37.28 -23.64 -37.64
CA LYS A 188 -37.99 -23.52 -36.34
C LYS A 188 -39.44 -23.03 -36.54
N ARG A 189 -39.68 -22.14 -37.50
CA ARG A 189 -41.01 -21.60 -37.82
C ARG A 189 -42.00 -22.70 -38.24
N TYR A 190 -41.50 -23.68 -38.98
CA TYR A 190 -42.35 -24.72 -39.59
C TYR A 190 -42.36 -26.03 -38.82
N THR A 191 -41.55 -26.13 -37.75
CA THR A 191 -41.35 -27.41 -37.02
C THR A 191 -42.65 -28.00 -36.52
N VAL A 192 -43.54 -27.23 -35.90
CA VAL A 192 -44.84 -27.72 -35.42
C VAL A 192 -45.73 -28.18 -36.57
N ALA A 193 -45.82 -27.40 -37.66
CA ALA A 193 -46.61 -27.74 -38.81
C ALA A 193 -46.12 -29.06 -39.49
N ILE A 194 -44.81 -29.22 -39.64
CA ILE A 194 -44.22 -30.42 -40.25
C ILE A 194 -44.36 -31.65 -39.35
N GLU A 195 -44.14 -31.50 -38.03
CA GLU A 195 -44.36 -32.60 -37.08
C GLU A 195 -45.81 -33.10 -37.10
N ILE A 196 -46.77 -32.21 -37.12
CA ILE A 196 -48.19 -32.54 -37.24
C ILE A 196 -48.53 -33.10 -38.61
N ALA A 197 -47.93 -32.52 -39.67
CA ALA A 197 -48.11 -33.05 -41.04
C ALA A 197 -47.66 -34.50 -41.14
N LEU A 198 -46.52 -34.83 -40.57
CA LEU A 198 -45.93 -36.16 -40.57
C LEU A 198 -46.63 -37.10 -39.58
N GLY A 199 -46.91 -36.61 -38.37
CA GLY A 199 -47.50 -37.43 -37.31
C GLY A 199 -46.68 -38.75 -37.09
N GLY A 200 -47.36 -39.88 -37.10
CA GLY A 200 -46.70 -41.19 -36.93
C GLY A 200 -45.71 -41.57 -38.06
N ILE A 201 -45.81 -40.92 -39.23
CA ILE A 201 -44.90 -41.17 -40.37
C ILE A 201 -43.45 -40.77 -40.05
N MET A 202 -43.21 -39.85 -39.08
CA MET A 202 -41.88 -39.53 -38.63
C MET A 202 -41.05 -40.72 -38.19
N GLN A 203 -41.73 -41.76 -37.72
CA GLN A 203 -41.09 -42.96 -37.23
C GLN A 203 -40.87 -44.01 -38.30
N ASN A 204 -41.31 -43.79 -39.51
CA ASN A 204 -41.10 -44.74 -40.62
C ASN A 204 -39.60 -44.85 -40.91
N ILE A 205 -39.15 -46.08 -41.12
CA ILE A 205 -37.73 -46.41 -41.28
C ILE A 205 -37.38 -46.29 -42.77
N VAL A 206 -36.39 -45.48 -43.06
CA VAL A 206 -35.82 -45.33 -44.39
C VAL A 206 -34.76 -46.42 -44.61
N THR A 207 -34.85 -47.11 -45.75
CA THR A 207 -33.91 -48.21 -46.11
C THR A 207 -33.33 -48.00 -47.49
N ASP A 208 -32.10 -48.48 -47.72
CA ASP A 208 -31.43 -48.38 -49.02
C ASP A 208 -32.26 -49.00 -50.16
N ASN A 209 -32.87 -50.15 -49.91
CA ASN A 209 -33.60 -50.90 -50.90
C ASN A 209 -34.64 -51.84 -50.24
N GLU A 210 -35.40 -52.51 -51.04
CA GLU A 210 -36.44 -53.42 -50.61
C GLU A 210 -35.90 -54.66 -49.88
N GLU A 211 -34.70 -55.10 -50.21
CA GLU A 211 -34.09 -56.25 -49.52
C GLU A 211 -33.72 -55.91 -48.07
N ALA A 212 -33.23 -54.68 -47.80
CA ALA A 212 -33.00 -54.19 -46.42
C ALA A 212 -34.33 -54.11 -45.65
N ALA A 213 -35.39 -53.62 -46.27
CA ALA A 213 -36.73 -53.58 -45.69
C ALA A 213 -37.24 -54.99 -45.36
N LYS A 214 -37.14 -55.95 -46.31
CA LYS A 214 -37.54 -57.36 -46.07
C LYS A 214 -36.75 -58.02 -44.94
N ARG A 215 -35.42 -57.78 -44.86
CA ARG A 215 -34.61 -58.29 -43.73
C ARG A 215 -35.09 -57.71 -42.38
N SER A 216 -35.37 -56.45 -42.36
CA SER A 216 -35.87 -55.79 -41.14
C SER A 216 -37.26 -56.24 -40.74
N MET A 217 -38.17 -56.49 -41.73
CA MET A 217 -39.50 -57.07 -41.48
C MET A 217 -39.41 -58.50 -40.95
N ARG A 218 -38.49 -59.31 -41.47
CA ARG A 218 -38.24 -60.68 -41.00
C ARG A 218 -37.72 -60.64 -39.57
N TYR A 219 -36.73 -59.74 -39.27
CA TYR A 219 -36.19 -59.56 -37.93
C TYR A 219 -37.30 -59.20 -36.91
N LEU A 220 -38.20 -58.27 -37.25
CA LEU A 220 -39.31 -57.90 -36.37
C LEU A 220 -40.27 -59.11 -36.17
N LYS A 221 -40.56 -59.94 -37.21
CA LYS A 221 -41.46 -61.04 -37.14
C LYS A 221 -40.86 -62.16 -36.28
N GLU A 222 -39.60 -62.56 -36.49
CA GLU A 222 -38.90 -63.61 -35.79
C GLU A 222 -38.74 -63.37 -34.31
N ASN A 223 -38.60 -62.08 -33.94
CA ASN A 223 -38.41 -61.65 -32.53
C ASN A 223 -39.70 -61.08 -31.87
N ASN A 224 -40.86 -61.21 -32.54
CA ASN A 224 -42.17 -60.77 -32.03
C ASN A 224 -42.15 -59.26 -31.56
N LEU A 225 -41.46 -58.40 -32.31
CA LEU A 225 -41.22 -56.98 -31.93
C LEU A 225 -42.25 -55.99 -32.48
N GLY A 226 -43.38 -56.47 -32.97
CA GLY A 226 -44.43 -55.61 -33.50
C GLY A 226 -44.22 -55.26 -34.98
N ARG A 227 -44.80 -54.17 -35.42
CA ARG A 227 -44.78 -53.72 -36.84
C ARG A 227 -44.17 -52.36 -37.00
N ALA A 228 -43.42 -52.16 -38.08
CA ALA A 228 -42.92 -50.87 -38.53
C ALA A 228 -43.15 -50.67 -40.01
N THR A 229 -43.23 -49.46 -40.45
CA THR A 229 -43.31 -49.11 -41.89
C THR A 229 -41.92 -48.80 -42.41
N PHE A 230 -41.57 -49.35 -43.55
CA PHE A 230 -40.29 -49.16 -44.20
C PHE A 230 -40.49 -48.40 -45.52
N LEU A 231 -39.57 -47.51 -45.78
CA LEU A 231 -39.55 -46.63 -46.98
C LEU A 231 -38.25 -46.91 -47.75
N PRO A 232 -38.24 -47.90 -48.68
CA PRO A 232 -37.05 -48.14 -49.52
C PRO A 232 -36.84 -46.99 -50.53
N LEU A 233 -35.60 -46.52 -50.62
CA LEU A 233 -35.21 -45.48 -51.59
C LEU A 233 -35.44 -45.90 -53.03
N THR A 234 -35.32 -47.18 -53.31
CA THR A 234 -35.49 -47.74 -54.67
C THR A 234 -36.94 -47.74 -55.15
N SER A 235 -37.89 -47.93 -54.24
CA SER A 235 -39.30 -48.13 -54.62
C SER A 235 -40.26 -46.96 -54.31
N VAL A 236 -39.92 -46.17 -53.27
CA VAL A 236 -40.76 -45.01 -52.89
C VAL A 236 -40.46 -43.81 -53.80
N LYS A 237 -41.41 -43.51 -54.65
CA LYS A 237 -41.32 -42.37 -55.56
C LYS A 237 -42.54 -41.48 -55.32
N GLY A 238 -42.31 -40.29 -54.79
CA GLY A 238 -43.34 -39.28 -54.59
C GLY A 238 -43.33 -38.22 -55.69
N LYS A 239 -44.45 -37.56 -55.77
CA LYS A 239 -44.58 -36.37 -56.60
C LYS A 239 -45.25 -35.26 -55.81
N MET A 240 -44.78 -34.04 -55.93
CA MET A 240 -45.45 -32.90 -55.37
C MET A 240 -46.78 -32.65 -56.08
N LEU A 241 -47.77 -32.28 -55.33
CA LEU A 241 -49.06 -31.92 -55.84
C LEU A 241 -49.00 -30.48 -56.41
N GLU A 242 -49.10 -30.36 -57.72
CA GLU A 242 -49.17 -29.07 -58.37
C GLU A 242 -50.65 -28.61 -58.42
N VAL A 243 -50.91 -27.53 -57.70
CA VAL A 243 -52.22 -26.92 -57.64
C VAL A 243 -52.09 -25.47 -58.18
N GLY A 244 -52.63 -25.25 -59.40
CA GLY A 244 -52.53 -23.94 -60.01
C GLY A 244 -53.19 -22.86 -59.14
N GLY A 245 -52.42 -21.80 -58.87
CA GLY A 245 -52.91 -20.65 -58.12
C GLY A 245 -52.77 -20.76 -56.61
N LEU A 246 -52.37 -21.91 -56.04
CA LEU A 246 -52.22 -22.09 -54.61
C LEU A 246 -51.09 -21.22 -53.99
N SER A 247 -49.99 -21.03 -54.70
CA SER A 247 -48.88 -20.15 -54.30
C SER A 247 -49.26 -18.66 -54.24
N ASN A 248 -50.35 -18.27 -54.81
CA ASN A 248 -50.81 -16.88 -54.77
C ASN A 248 -51.86 -16.63 -53.67
N GLU A 249 -52.24 -17.63 -52.93
CA GLU A 249 -53.24 -17.48 -51.88
C GLU A 249 -52.60 -16.78 -50.67
N ASN A 250 -53.32 -15.82 -50.08
CA ASN A 250 -52.86 -15.13 -48.90
C ASN A 250 -52.69 -16.08 -47.69
N GLY A 251 -51.61 -16.00 -47.00
CA GLY A 251 -51.28 -16.87 -45.83
C GLY A 251 -50.86 -18.30 -46.23
N PHE A 252 -50.66 -18.59 -47.56
CA PHE A 252 -49.99 -19.83 -47.96
C PHE A 252 -48.47 -19.72 -47.75
N GLU A 253 -47.88 -20.59 -46.91
CA GLU A 253 -46.50 -20.59 -46.61
C GLU A 253 -45.66 -21.43 -47.58
N GLY A 254 -46.20 -22.54 -48.04
CA GLY A 254 -45.53 -23.45 -48.97
C GLY A 254 -46.09 -24.86 -48.96
N MET A 255 -45.64 -25.69 -49.88
CA MET A 255 -45.86 -27.15 -49.74
C MET A 255 -44.95 -27.72 -48.74
N ALA A 256 -45.38 -28.59 -47.86
CA ALA A 256 -44.61 -29.13 -46.74
C ALA A 256 -43.26 -29.74 -47.14
N CYS A 257 -43.20 -30.31 -48.39
CA CYS A 257 -41.95 -30.84 -48.92
C CYS A 257 -40.91 -29.76 -49.29
N ASP A 258 -41.35 -28.51 -49.55
CA ASP A 258 -40.46 -27.42 -49.89
C ASP A 258 -40.01 -26.61 -48.66
N LEU A 259 -40.66 -26.87 -47.51
CA LEU A 259 -40.36 -26.23 -46.21
C LEU A 259 -39.44 -27.09 -45.31
N VAL A 260 -38.92 -28.17 -45.87
CA VAL A 260 -37.95 -29.08 -45.21
C VAL A 260 -36.67 -29.16 -46.04
N GLU A 261 -35.57 -29.21 -45.37
CA GLU A 261 -34.26 -29.43 -45.95
C GLU A 261 -33.89 -30.92 -45.85
N TYR A 262 -33.36 -31.50 -46.93
CA TYR A 262 -32.95 -32.92 -46.97
C TYR A 262 -31.94 -33.14 -48.07
N ASP A 263 -31.17 -34.19 -47.97
CA ASP A 263 -30.30 -34.66 -49.05
C ASP A 263 -31.14 -35.12 -50.25
N GLY A 264 -30.76 -34.73 -51.47
CA GLY A 264 -31.46 -35.09 -52.73
C GLY A 264 -31.71 -36.61 -52.91
N LEU A 265 -30.96 -37.44 -52.23
CA LEU A 265 -31.17 -38.88 -52.17
C LEU A 265 -32.57 -39.25 -51.64
N TYR A 266 -33.14 -38.43 -50.74
CA TYR A 266 -34.43 -38.66 -50.08
C TYR A 266 -35.59 -37.97 -50.78
N ASP A 267 -35.38 -37.30 -51.91
CA ASP A 267 -36.42 -36.52 -52.65
C ASP A 267 -37.71 -37.32 -52.91
N GLY A 268 -37.57 -38.58 -53.42
CA GLY A 268 -38.71 -39.45 -53.65
C GLY A 268 -39.51 -39.78 -52.38
N ILE A 269 -38.84 -39.97 -51.25
CA ILE A 269 -39.51 -40.23 -49.98
C ILE A 269 -40.20 -38.99 -49.47
N VAL A 270 -39.48 -37.86 -49.38
CA VAL A 270 -40.03 -36.62 -48.86
C VAL A 270 -41.22 -36.11 -49.66
N LYS A 271 -41.14 -36.14 -50.96
CA LYS A 271 -42.31 -35.85 -51.87
C LYS A 271 -43.45 -36.84 -51.72
N SER A 272 -43.16 -38.08 -51.39
CA SER A 272 -44.22 -39.11 -51.16
C SER A 272 -45.01 -38.80 -49.86
N ILE A 273 -44.36 -38.33 -48.84
CA ILE A 273 -44.97 -38.16 -47.49
C ILE A 273 -45.49 -36.72 -47.29
N LEU A 274 -44.81 -35.71 -47.80
CA LEU A 274 -45.13 -34.31 -47.63
C LEU A 274 -45.61 -33.58 -48.86
N GLY A 275 -45.40 -34.16 -50.05
CA GLY A 275 -45.71 -33.49 -51.34
C GLY A 275 -47.21 -33.22 -51.63
N LYS A 276 -48.10 -33.74 -50.77
CA LYS A 276 -49.56 -33.50 -50.85
C LYS A 276 -50.09 -32.72 -49.64
N THR A 277 -49.24 -32.09 -48.91
CA THR A 277 -49.57 -31.29 -47.69
C THR A 277 -49.16 -29.85 -47.90
N ALA A 278 -50.09 -28.96 -47.78
CA ALA A 278 -49.86 -27.53 -47.77
C ALA A 278 -49.73 -27.01 -46.37
N VAL A 279 -48.79 -26.05 -46.14
CA VAL A 279 -48.66 -25.33 -44.87
C VAL A 279 -49.21 -23.91 -45.08
N VAL A 280 -49.97 -23.46 -44.11
CA VAL A 280 -50.63 -22.12 -44.16
C VAL A 280 -50.48 -21.46 -42.75
N GLU A 281 -50.70 -20.16 -42.74
CA GLU A 281 -50.51 -19.36 -41.52
C GLU A 281 -51.46 -19.77 -40.38
N ASP A 282 -52.79 -19.82 -40.66
CA ASP A 282 -53.81 -20.05 -39.65
C ASP A 282 -55.02 -20.90 -40.19
N ILE A 283 -55.89 -21.24 -39.25
CA ILE A 283 -57.05 -22.13 -39.55
C ILE A 283 -58.08 -21.46 -40.47
N ASP A 284 -58.23 -20.15 -40.43
CA ASP A 284 -59.15 -19.42 -41.33
C ASP A 284 -58.64 -19.48 -42.72
N THR A 285 -57.36 -19.24 -42.93
CA THR A 285 -56.67 -19.42 -44.23
C THR A 285 -56.78 -20.89 -44.71
N ALA A 286 -56.51 -21.84 -43.80
CA ALA A 286 -56.66 -23.26 -44.10
C ALA A 286 -58.06 -23.62 -44.56
N SER A 287 -59.08 -23.13 -43.86
CA SER A 287 -60.52 -23.37 -44.23
C SER A 287 -60.89 -22.76 -45.54
N PHE A 288 -60.44 -21.54 -45.80
CA PHE A 288 -60.65 -20.86 -47.07
C PHE A 288 -60.04 -21.63 -48.26
N ILE A 289 -58.75 -21.96 -48.14
CA ILE A 289 -58.02 -22.72 -49.18
C ILE A 289 -58.64 -24.11 -49.36
N ALA A 290 -58.93 -24.86 -48.27
CA ALA A 290 -59.55 -26.17 -48.38
C ALA A 290 -60.86 -26.16 -49.12
N LYS A 291 -61.73 -25.20 -48.81
CA LYS A 291 -63.04 -25.03 -49.48
C LYS A 291 -62.86 -24.64 -50.97
N LYS A 292 -61.95 -23.70 -51.26
CA LYS A 292 -61.66 -23.23 -52.61
C LYS A 292 -61.15 -24.34 -53.51
N TYR A 293 -60.34 -25.21 -52.99
CA TYR A 293 -59.72 -26.30 -53.75
C TYR A 293 -60.41 -27.68 -53.49
N GLY A 294 -61.61 -27.68 -52.93
CA GLY A 294 -62.46 -28.89 -52.84
C GLY A 294 -61.90 -29.97 -51.94
N TYR A 295 -61.18 -29.63 -50.89
CA TYR A 295 -60.62 -30.60 -49.88
C TYR A 295 -59.76 -31.71 -50.51
N ARG A 296 -58.96 -31.37 -51.53
CA ARG A 296 -58.24 -32.38 -52.35
C ARG A 296 -56.92 -32.82 -51.72
N PHE A 297 -56.40 -31.99 -50.81
CA PHE A 297 -55.09 -32.24 -50.15
C PHE A 297 -55.16 -31.87 -48.68
N LYS A 298 -54.15 -32.34 -47.90
CA LYS A 298 -54.01 -32.00 -46.50
C LYS A 298 -53.48 -30.58 -46.34
N ILE A 299 -54.02 -29.83 -45.42
CA ILE A 299 -53.55 -28.48 -45.07
C ILE A 299 -53.19 -28.49 -43.54
N VAL A 300 -52.10 -27.94 -43.22
CA VAL A 300 -51.62 -27.80 -41.82
C VAL A 300 -51.26 -26.37 -41.53
N THR A 301 -51.71 -25.83 -40.43
CA THR A 301 -51.40 -24.47 -40.00
C THR A 301 -50.07 -24.42 -39.21
N LEU A 302 -49.47 -23.24 -39.11
CA LEU A 302 -48.23 -23.05 -38.34
C LEU A 302 -48.40 -23.46 -36.85
N ASP A 303 -49.61 -23.29 -36.30
CA ASP A 303 -49.95 -23.69 -34.92
C ASP A 303 -50.39 -25.15 -34.80
N GLY A 304 -50.37 -25.91 -35.91
CA GLY A 304 -50.60 -27.35 -35.92
C GLY A 304 -52.06 -27.78 -36.05
N GLN A 305 -52.97 -26.93 -36.53
CA GLN A 305 -54.33 -27.35 -36.88
C GLN A 305 -54.30 -28.04 -38.26
N VAL A 306 -55.15 -29.01 -38.48
CA VAL A 306 -55.15 -29.79 -39.72
C VAL A 306 -56.51 -29.86 -40.36
N ILE A 307 -56.55 -29.61 -41.63
CA ILE A 307 -57.73 -29.98 -42.51
C ILE A 307 -57.24 -31.13 -43.39
N ASN A 308 -57.82 -32.29 -43.21
CA ASN A 308 -57.45 -33.45 -44.01
C ASN A 308 -58.15 -33.40 -45.43
N ALA A 309 -57.51 -34.09 -46.32
CA ALA A 309 -58.17 -34.39 -47.57
C ALA A 309 -59.53 -35.12 -47.32
N GLY A 310 -60.62 -34.63 -47.97
CA GLY A 310 -61.94 -35.08 -47.65
C GLY A 310 -62.71 -34.28 -46.58
N GLY A 311 -62.07 -33.26 -45.97
CA GLY A 311 -62.80 -32.20 -45.22
C GLY A 311 -62.90 -32.47 -43.69
N SER A 312 -62.26 -33.42 -43.14
CA SER A 312 -62.20 -33.55 -41.63
C SER A 312 -61.18 -32.60 -41.00
N PHE A 313 -61.58 -31.98 -39.90
CA PHE A 313 -60.77 -31.08 -39.12
C PHE A 313 -60.17 -31.80 -37.89
N THR A 314 -58.92 -31.59 -37.70
CA THR A 314 -58.23 -32.07 -36.50
C THR A 314 -57.52 -30.89 -35.90
N GLY A 315 -57.80 -30.60 -34.62
CA GLY A 315 -57.23 -29.43 -33.93
C GLY A 315 -57.30 -29.62 -32.42
N GLY A 316 -56.73 -28.69 -31.73
CA GLY A 316 -56.62 -28.67 -30.26
C GLY A 316 -55.25 -28.17 -29.82
N SER A 317 -55.00 -28.20 -28.54
CA SER A 317 -53.66 -27.81 -28.06
C SER A 317 -52.62 -28.88 -28.38
N VAL A 318 -51.58 -28.50 -29.08
CA VAL A 318 -50.40 -29.33 -29.22
C VAL A 318 -49.69 -29.38 -27.83
N ARG A 319 -49.51 -30.57 -27.27
CA ARG A 319 -48.67 -30.71 -26.07
C ARG A 319 -47.28 -30.23 -26.40
N ASN A 320 -46.75 -29.37 -25.56
CA ASN A 320 -45.37 -28.83 -25.65
C ASN A 320 -44.29 -29.88 -25.26
N ASP A 321 -44.62 -31.15 -25.26
CA ASP A 321 -43.60 -32.21 -25.22
C ASP A 321 -42.89 -32.13 -26.55
N ALA A 322 -41.65 -31.60 -26.53
CA ALA A 322 -40.87 -31.40 -27.74
C ALA A 322 -40.97 -32.61 -28.64
N GLY A 323 -41.52 -32.45 -29.81
CA GLY A 323 -41.61 -33.49 -30.82
C GLY A 323 -40.22 -34.00 -31.20
N ILE A 324 -40.16 -35.10 -31.94
CA ILE A 324 -38.87 -35.70 -32.30
C ILE A 324 -38.00 -34.74 -33.11
N ILE A 325 -38.58 -33.97 -34.02
CA ILE A 325 -37.82 -33.01 -34.83
C ILE A 325 -37.41 -31.80 -34.01
N ALA A 326 -38.33 -31.26 -33.19
CA ALA A 326 -38.05 -30.12 -32.31
C ALA A 326 -36.91 -30.44 -31.30
N ARG A 327 -36.89 -31.66 -30.73
CA ARG A 327 -35.84 -32.13 -29.83
C ARG A 327 -34.47 -32.19 -30.52
N LYS A 328 -34.42 -32.74 -31.75
CA LYS A 328 -33.18 -32.79 -32.54
C LYS A 328 -32.63 -31.40 -32.86
N GLN A 329 -33.50 -30.47 -33.17
CA GLN A 329 -33.13 -29.08 -33.39
C GLN A 329 -32.61 -28.40 -32.10
N GLU A 330 -33.29 -28.66 -30.96
CA GLU A 330 -32.84 -28.17 -29.67
C GLU A 330 -31.47 -28.72 -29.31
N LEU A 331 -31.22 -30.03 -29.54
CA LEU A 331 -29.91 -30.66 -29.33
C LEU A 331 -28.82 -30.02 -30.21
N ALA A 332 -29.06 -29.79 -31.48
CA ALA A 332 -28.10 -29.18 -32.38
C ALA A 332 -27.78 -27.74 -31.93
N LEU A 333 -28.83 -26.95 -31.63
CA LEU A 333 -28.68 -25.58 -31.14
C LEU A 333 -27.92 -25.53 -29.80
N LEU A 334 -28.26 -26.43 -28.87
CA LEU A 334 -27.56 -26.51 -27.57
C LEU A 334 -26.08 -26.89 -27.74
N SER A 335 -25.77 -27.83 -28.65
CA SER A 335 -24.39 -28.20 -28.98
C SER A 335 -23.58 -27.01 -29.46
N GLU A 336 -24.11 -26.23 -30.41
CA GLU A 336 -23.46 -25.02 -30.92
C GLU A 336 -23.26 -23.99 -29.81
N GLN A 337 -24.30 -23.73 -28.99
CA GLN A 337 -24.23 -22.78 -27.90
C GLN A 337 -23.24 -23.22 -26.79
N ILE A 338 -23.17 -24.51 -26.50
CA ILE A 338 -22.21 -25.08 -25.53
C ILE A 338 -20.79 -24.90 -26.04
N GLU A 339 -20.54 -25.14 -27.33
CA GLU A 339 -19.24 -24.92 -27.96
C GLU A 339 -18.83 -23.45 -27.93
N GLU A 340 -19.73 -22.55 -28.30
CA GLU A 340 -19.48 -21.11 -28.23
C GLU A 340 -19.19 -20.64 -26.79
N LEU A 341 -19.98 -21.11 -25.82
CA LEU A 341 -19.76 -20.79 -24.41
C LEU A 341 -18.43 -21.37 -23.92
N GLY A 342 -18.08 -22.58 -24.34
CA GLY A 342 -16.79 -23.18 -24.03
C GLY A 342 -15.61 -22.33 -24.53
N VAL A 343 -15.70 -21.82 -25.76
CA VAL A 343 -14.69 -20.92 -26.31
C VAL A 343 -14.62 -19.60 -25.52
N LYS A 344 -15.78 -19.00 -25.21
CA LYS A 344 -15.86 -17.75 -24.42
C LYS A 344 -15.29 -17.95 -23.00
N ILE A 345 -15.65 -19.04 -22.32
CA ILE A 345 -15.12 -19.40 -20.98
C ILE A 345 -13.61 -19.56 -21.02
N LYS A 346 -13.09 -20.25 -22.03
CA LYS A 346 -11.65 -20.44 -22.21
C LYS A 346 -10.95 -19.10 -22.41
N ALA A 347 -11.46 -18.27 -23.32
CA ALA A 347 -10.89 -16.94 -23.60
C ALA A 347 -10.90 -16.05 -22.36
N GLU A 348 -12.02 -15.98 -21.64
CA GLU A 348 -12.14 -15.19 -20.41
C GLU A 348 -11.22 -15.72 -19.30
N SER A 349 -11.13 -17.04 -19.14
CA SER A 349 -10.24 -17.66 -18.15
C SER A 349 -8.75 -17.38 -18.43
N GLU A 350 -8.35 -17.36 -19.71
CA GLU A 350 -6.98 -17.02 -20.12
C GLU A 350 -6.65 -15.54 -19.88
N GLN A 351 -7.62 -14.64 -20.05
CA GLN A 351 -7.44 -13.22 -19.74
C GLN A 351 -7.41 -12.96 -18.23
N LEU A 352 -8.12 -13.76 -17.45
CA LEU A 352 -8.21 -13.60 -16.01
C LEU A 352 -6.91 -13.97 -15.28
N LYS A 353 -6.15 -14.97 -15.77
CA LYS A 353 -4.88 -15.41 -15.19
C LYS A 353 -3.83 -14.30 -15.08
N PRO A 354 -3.48 -13.58 -16.17
CA PRO A 354 -2.51 -12.49 -16.08
C PRO A 354 -3.02 -11.36 -15.18
N LEU A 355 -4.32 -11.06 -15.19
CA LEU A 355 -4.90 -10.05 -14.32
C LEU A 355 -4.80 -10.43 -12.84
N GLN A 356 -5.01 -11.70 -12.51
CA GLN A 356 -4.80 -12.23 -11.15
C GLN A 356 -3.34 -12.09 -10.73
N ALA A 357 -2.40 -12.44 -11.61
CA ALA A 357 -0.96 -12.31 -11.34
C ALA A 357 -0.56 -10.84 -11.14
N GLU A 358 -1.08 -9.92 -11.95
CA GLU A 358 -0.83 -8.49 -11.79
C GLU A 358 -1.38 -7.95 -10.46
N VAL A 359 -2.61 -8.32 -10.09
CA VAL A 359 -3.23 -7.91 -8.82
C VAL A 359 -2.43 -8.47 -7.64
N ALA A 360 -2.01 -9.73 -7.69
CA ALA A 360 -1.19 -10.34 -6.66
C ALA A 360 0.17 -9.64 -6.50
N LYS A 361 0.84 -9.35 -7.63
CA LYS A 361 2.11 -8.61 -7.62
C LYS A 361 1.94 -7.19 -7.07
N MET A 362 0.86 -6.48 -7.45
CA MET A 362 0.56 -5.17 -6.89
C MET A 362 0.31 -5.23 -5.37
N ALA A 363 -0.35 -6.27 -4.87
CA ALA A 363 -0.57 -6.46 -3.44
C ALA A 363 0.77 -6.64 -2.70
N GLU A 364 1.69 -7.44 -3.23
CA GLU A 364 3.03 -7.64 -2.69
C GLU A 364 3.86 -6.35 -2.69
N GLU A 365 3.84 -5.60 -3.80
CA GLU A 365 4.52 -4.30 -3.90
C GLU A 365 3.94 -3.27 -2.91
N MET A 366 2.61 -3.24 -2.75
CA MET A 366 1.94 -2.39 -1.75
C MET A 366 2.32 -2.76 -0.32
N GLU A 367 2.45 -4.05 -0.01
CA GLU A 367 2.92 -4.53 1.29
C GLU A 367 4.35 -4.05 1.53
N GLY A 368 5.25 -4.19 0.55
CA GLY A 368 6.62 -3.68 0.63
C GLY A 368 6.69 -2.17 0.89
N PHE A 369 5.89 -1.36 0.19
CA PHE A 369 5.83 0.08 0.47
C PHE A 369 5.23 0.39 1.85
N SER A 370 4.22 -0.35 2.28
CA SER A 370 3.64 -0.21 3.62
C SER A 370 4.64 -0.55 4.71
N GLU A 371 5.44 -1.59 4.51
CA GLU A 371 6.52 -1.97 5.41
C GLU A 371 7.59 -0.88 5.49
N THR A 372 8.01 -0.32 4.35
CA THR A 372 8.96 0.80 4.29
C THR A 372 8.43 2.00 5.07
N VAL A 373 7.17 2.39 4.89
CA VAL A 373 6.53 3.47 5.67
C VAL A 373 6.57 3.17 7.16
N SER A 374 6.21 1.95 7.54
CA SER A 374 6.21 1.50 8.94
C SER A 374 7.60 1.49 9.58
N GLN A 375 8.65 1.21 8.80
CA GLN A 375 10.04 1.24 9.26
C GLN A 375 10.57 2.68 9.35
N CYS A 376 10.17 3.57 8.44
CA CYS A 376 10.58 4.97 8.46
C CYS A 376 9.99 5.74 9.65
N GLU A 377 8.78 5.44 10.11
CA GLU A 377 8.13 6.15 11.22
C GLU A 377 8.94 6.13 12.53
N PRO A 378 9.35 4.98 13.08
CA PRO A 378 10.17 4.95 14.29
C PRO A 378 11.58 5.53 14.05
N LYS A 379 12.14 5.39 12.84
CA LYS A 379 13.42 5.99 12.47
C LYS A 379 13.33 7.52 12.53
N ILE A 380 12.29 8.12 11.92
CA ILE A 380 12.03 9.55 11.96
C ILE A 380 11.83 10.02 13.40
N ALA A 381 10.98 9.37 14.18
CA ALA A 381 10.72 9.73 15.56
C ALA A 381 12.00 9.69 16.42
N ARG A 382 12.85 8.69 16.21
CA ARG A 382 14.15 8.59 16.88
C ARG A 382 15.09 9.72 16.48
N LEU A 383 15.20 10.02 15.18
CA LEU A 383 16.06 11.10 14.68
C LEU A 383 15.56 12.47 15.14
N GLU A 384 14.25 12.69 15.18
CA GLU A 384 13.67 13.92 15.74
C GLU A 384 13.99 14.10 17.22
N ALA A 385 13.85 13.03 18.00
CA ALA A 385 14.24 13.07 19.42
C ALA A 385 15.75 13.31 19.60
N GLN A 386 16.60 12.70 18.78
CA GLN A 386 18.05 12.95 18.79
C GLN A 386 18.38 14.39 18.43
N ARG A 387 17.78 14.91 17.35
CA ARG A 387 17.92 16.30 16.91
C ARG A 387 17.54 17.28 18.00
N ASP A 388 16.40 17.06 18.64
CA ASP A 388 15.90 17.94 19.71
C ASP A 388 16.80 17.86 20.96
N GLY A 389 17.31 16.67 21.31
CA GLY A 389 18.30 16.51 22.35
C GLY A 389 19.62 17.27 22.05
N ILE A 390 20.11 17.17 20.80
CA ILE A 390 21.31 17.92 20.37
C ILE A 390 21.06 19.43 20.41
N LYS A 391 19.90 19.90 19.96
CA LYS A 391 19.51 21.34 20.02
C LYS A 391 19.46 21.83 21.46
N GLN A 392 18.92 21.05 22.37
CA GLN A 392 18.88 21.38 23.79
C GLN A 392 20.30 21.46 24.37
N LEU A 393 21.16 20.50 24.06
CA LEU A 393 22.55 20.49 24.50
C LEU A 393 23.33 21.69 23.92
N LEU A 394 23.12 22.01 22.63
CA LEU A 394 23.72 23.19 22.01
C LEU A 394 23.28 24.48 22.70
N SER A 395 22.01 24.60 23.05
CA SER A 395 21.51 25.74 23.83
C SER A 395 22.18 25.85 25.18
N GLN A 396 22.35 24.76 25.89
CA GLN A 396 23.06 24.71 27.18
C GLN A 396 24.53 25.08 27.03
N LEU A 397 25.23 24.50 26.03
CA LEU A 397 26.64 24.80 25.78
C LEU A 397 26.86 26.27 25.37
N THR A 398 25.93 26.83 24.57
CA THR A 398 25.98 28.24 24.17
C THR A 398 25.77 29.14 25.38
N ALA A 399 24.76 28.87 26.21
CA ALA A 399 24.53 29.62 27.44
C ALA A 399 25.72 29.52 28.43
N GLN A 400 26.34 28.33 28.48
CA GLN A 400 27.55 28.10 29.29
C GLN A 400 28.72 28.94 28.79
N ARG A 401 28.98 28.96 27.48
CA ARG A 401 30.01 29.77 26.87
C ARG A 401 29.77 31.27 27.14
N ASP A 402 28.56 31.73 26.85
CA ASP A 402 28.19 33.16 26.97
C ASP A 402 28.29 33.62 28.40
N SER A 403 27.86 32.80 29.36
CA SER A 403 28.03 33.11 30.80
C SER A 403 29.50 33.11 31.24
N ALA A 404 30.33 32.22 30.69
CA ALA A 404 31.74 32.21 30.94
C ALA A 404 32.43 33.43 30.33
N GLU A 405 32.09 33.85 29.13
CA GLU A 405 32.59 35.02 28.46
C GLU A 405 32.17 36.32 29.19
N GLU A 406 30.93 36.44 29.67
CA GLU A 406 30.47 37.57 30.47
C GLU A 406 31.25 37.68 31.80
N GLN A 407 31.52 36.55 32.42
CA GLN A 407 32.30 36.50 33.63
C GLN A 407 33.78 36.83 33.35
N LEU A 408 34.35 36.40 32.21
CA LEU A 408 35.68 36.80 31.76
C LEU A 408 35.81 38.34 31.65
N ASP A 409 34.86 38.98 31.00
CA ASP A 409 34.83 40.43 30.88
C ASP A 409 34.79 41.12 32.27
N ALA A 410 33.97 40.59 33.18
CA ALA A 410 33.92 41.09 34.56
C ALA A 410 35.26 40.90 35.32
N GLN A 411 35.90 39.74 35.12
CA GLN A 411 37.20 39.43 35.71
C GLN A 411 38.32 40.30 35.14
N GLU A 412 38.31 40.56 33.81
CA GLU A 412 39.29 41.45 33.18
C GLU A 412 39.20 42.89 33.73
N ARG A 413 38.00 43.37 33.95
CA ARG A 413 37.77 44.70 34.58
C ARG A 413 38.30 44.68 36.02
N ALA A 414 37.93 43.68 36.80
CA ALA A 414 38.41 43.54 38.19
C ALA A 414 39.94 43.37 38.26
N GLU A 415 40.57 42.62 37.33
CA GLU A 415 42.01 42.50 37.24
C GLU A 415 42.69 43.85 36.90
N ASN A 416 42.13 44.60 35.92
CA ASN A 416 42.64 45.91 35.56
C ASN A 416 42.51 46.93 36.69
N ASP A 417 41.37 46.96 37.41
CA ASP A 417 41.16 47.78 38.58
C ASP A 417 42.10 47.39 39.73
N GLY A 418 42.28 46.07 39.94
CA GLY A 418 43.24 45.53 40.88
C GLY A 418 44.68 45.95 40.55
N ARG A 419 45.09 45.90 39.28
CA ARG A 419 46.42 46.34 38.83
C ARG A 419 46.67 47.85 39.07
N LYS A 420 45.65 48.67 38.77
CA LYS A 420 45.74 50.13 39.07
C LYS A 420 45.88 50.36 40.57
N LEU A 421 45.00 49.75 41.37
CA LEU A 421 45.03 49.87 42.82
C LEU A 421 46.36 49.41 43.37
N LEU A 422 46.94 48.33 42.84
CA LEU A 422 48.27 47.81 43.20
C LEU A 422 49.35 48.83 42.90
N SER A 423 49.32 49.42 41.68
CA SER A 423 50.29 50.45 41.28
C SER A 423 50.21 51.66 42.18
N ASP A 424 48.99 52.15 42.44
CA ASP A 424 48.79 53.33 43.32
C ASP A 424 49.20 53.03 44.75
N THR A 425 48.87 51.86 45.26
CA THR A 425 49.25 51.41 46.62
C THR A 425 50.76 51.24 46.75
N LYS A 426 51.46 50.68 45.74
CA LYS A 426 52.91 50.56 45.68
C LYS A 426 53.55 51.92 45.61
N SER A 427 53.05 52.85 44.83
CA SER A 427 53.58 54.25 44.77
C SER A 427 53.37 54.97 46.08
N GLN A 428 52.23 54.81 46.75
CA GLN A 428 52.07 55.34 48.15
C GLN A 428 53.00 54.71 49.13
N LEU A 429 53.26 53.40 49.01
CA LEU A 429 54.19 52.68 49.84
C LEU A 429 55.65 53.22 49.66
N GLU A 430 56.05 53.40 48.37
CA GLU A 430 57.37 54.01 48.06
C GLU A 430 57.50 55.42 48.61
N SER A 431 56.44 56.23 48.50
CA SER A 431 56.45 57.58 49.12
C SER A 431 56.61 57.54 50.62
N VAL A 432 55.85 56.61 51.28
CA VAL A 432 56.01 56.42 52.77
C VAL A 432 57.37 55.87 53.13
N LEU A 433 57.97 54.98 52.34
CA LEU A 433 59.33 54.50 52.56
C LEU A 433 60.36 55.59 52.41
N ALA A 434 60.25 56.45 51.40
CA ALA A 434 61.14 57.63 51.28
C ALA A 434 60.97 58.61 52.39
N GLU A 435 59.76 58.76 52.98
CA GLU A 435 59.50 59.56 54.15
C GLU A 435 60.13 58.92 55.44
N ILE A 436 60.06 57.60 55.55
CA ILE A 436 60.69 56.85 56.59
C ILE A 436 62.22 57.03 56.58
N GLU A 437 62.86 56.82 55.39
CA GLU A 437 64.27 56.99 55.15
C GLU A 437 64.72 58.41 55.53
N LYS A 438 64.02 59.42 55.03
CA LYS A 438 64.30 60.79 55.44
C LYS A 438 64.18 61.04 56.95
N ASN A 439 63.17 60.44 57.57
CA ASN A 439 62.98 60.56 59.04
C ASN A 439 63.97 59.78 59.81
N GLU A 440 64.53 58.70 59.25
CA GLU A 440 65.62 57.90 59.80
C GLU A 440 67.01 58.57 59.69
N GLU A 441 67.26 59.18 58.53
CA GLU A 441 68.42 60.03 58.35
C GLU A 441 68.48 61.17 59.40
N ALA A 442 67.31 61.65 59.81
CA ALA A 442 67.13 62.64 60.86
C ALA A 442 67.35 62.00 62.29
N LEU A 443 67.08 60.75 62.41
CA LEU A 443 67.26 59.97 63.63
C LEU A 443 68.59 59.19 63.61
N SER A 444 69.68 59.72 63.08
CA SER A 444 70.92 59.12 62.60
C SER A 444 71.58 58.03 63.45
N GLU A 445 71.11 57.80 64.63
CA GLU A 445 71.70 56.75 65.52
C GLU A 445 70.88 55.44 65.57
N GLN A 446 69.77 55.38 64.84
CA GLN A 446 68.86 54.27 65.03
C GLN A 446 68.68 53.36 63.79
N ARG A 447 69.59 53.31 62.89
CA ARG A 447 69.54 52.53 61.63
C ARG A 447 69.29 51.03 61.81
N SER A 448 69.59 50.50 62.95
CA SER A 448 69.41 49.02 63.13
C SER A 448 67.93 48.58 63.18
N GLY A 449 67.04 49.50 63.35
CA GLY A 449 65.58 49.20 63.31
C GLY A 449 65.01 49.14 61.93
N LEU A 450 65.60 49.90 61.00
CA LEU A 450 65.10 50.03 59.61
C LEU A 450 65.29 48.76 58.77
N ASP A 451 66.48 48.16 58.87
CA ASP A 451 66.76 46.94 58.11
C ASP A 451 65.81 45.81 58.51
N LYS A 452 65.50 45.70 59.81
CA LYS A 452 64.54 44.73 60.30
C LYS A 452 63.12 45.03 59.88
N ALA A 453 62.74 46.29 59.76
CA ALA A 453 61.45 46.69 59.34
C ALA A 453 61.27 46.48 57.84
N GLU A 454 62.31 46.68 57.01
CA GLU A 454 62.31 46.44 55.60
C GLU A 454 62.18 44.96 55.22
N ASP A 455 62.91 44.06 55.95
CA ASP A 455 62.80 42.61 55.77
C ASP A 455 61.36 42.08 56.10
N LYS A 456 60.82 42.58 57.21
CA LYS A 456 59.43 42.24 57.58
C LYS A 456 58.43 42.79 56.58
N ARG A 457 58.70 43.94 55.98
CA ARG A 457 57.90 44.54 54.91
C ARG A 457 57.84 43.62 53.72
N LYS A 458 58.99 43.09 53.24
CA LYS A 458 59.04 42.20 52.07
C LYS A 458 58.26 40.90 52.32
N GLU A 459 58.43 40.31 53.47
CA GLU A 459 57.76 39.05 53.88
C GLU A 459 56.24 39.21 53.84
N ILE A 460 55.74 40.33 54.35
CA ILE A 460 54.29 40.61 54.34
C ILE A 460 53.78 40.97 52.95
N ALA A 461 54.57 41.68 52.12
CA ALA A 461 54.22 41.96 50.76
C ALA A 461 54.05 40.66 49.95
N ASP A 462 54.99 39.72 50.12
CA ASP A 462 54.87 38.42 49.44
C ASP A 462 53.68 37.58 49.95
N ARG A 463 53.32 37.71 51.22
CA ARG A 463 52.16 37.02 51.80
C ARG A 463 50.86 37.61 51.31
N ILE A 464 50.76 38.93 51.15
CA ILE A 464 49.60 39.60 50.57
C ILE A 464 49.45 39.21 49.11
N GLN A 465 50.53 39.13 48.31
CA GLN A 465 50.50 38.72 46.92
C GLN A 465 50.02 37.31 46.78
N ARG A 466 50.48 36.35 47.63
CA ARG A 466 49.99 34.99 47.60
C ARG A 466 48.50 34.85 47.89
N ASN A 467 48.01 35.59 48.92
CA ASN A 467 46.59 35.58 49.26
C ASN A 467 45.70 36.15 48.16
N ASN A 468 46.20 37.14 47.40
CA ASN A 468 45.47 37.68 46.26
C ASN A 468 45.33 36.71 45.06
N MET A 469 46.30 35.85 44.84
CA MET A 469 46.27 34.81 43.83
C MET A 469 45.23 33.69 44.12
N ASP A 470 45.06 33.38 45.43
CA ASP A 470 44.10 32.35 45.88
C ASP A 470 42.63 32.77 45.74
N VAL A 471 42.29 34.08 45.87
CA VAL A 471 40.94 34.62 45.61
C VAL A 471 40.50 34.48 44.14
N LEU A 472 41.46 34.56 43.21
CA LEU A 472 41.19 34.42 41.77
C LEU A 472 40.73 33.04 41.40
N THR A 473 41.29 32.00 42.02
CA THR A 473 40.98 30.60 41.76
C THR A 473 39.56 30.23 42.19
N VAL A 474 39.15 30.68 43.37
CA VAL A 474 37.81 30.40 43.94
C VAL A 474 36.68 31.05 43.15
N ASN A 475 36.86 32.25 42.59
CA ASN A 475 35.89 32.91 41.75
C ASN A 475 35.71 32.17 40.39
N GLY A 476 36.76 31.51 39.86
CA GLY A 476 36.73 30.66 38.70
C GLY A 476 35.88 29.42 38.86
N ASP A 477 36.02 28.77 39.99
CA ASP A 477 35.26 27.55 40.29
C ASP A 477 33.76 27.79 40.50
N ILE A 478 33.40 28.90 41.10
CA ILE A 478 31.98 29.30 41.27
C ILE A 478 31.28 29.52 39.94
N SER A 479 31.97 30.08 38.93
CA SER A 479 31.42 30.30 37.59
C SER A 479 31.17 28.98 36.85
N ASN A 480 32.12 28.06 36.94
CA ASN A 480 32.01 26.73 36.32
C ASN A 480 30.83 25.92 36.87
N ILE A 481 30.55 26.05 38.16
CA ILE A 481 29.41 25.39 38.80
C ILE A 481 28.07 26.02 38.38
N ARG A 482 28.01 27.34 38.23
CA ARG A 482 26.78 28.05 37.82
C ARG A 482 26.33 27.67 36.41
N THR A 483 27.27 27.52 35.49
CA THR A 483 27.00 27.14 34.07
C THR A 483 26.63 25.65 33.90
N ARG A 484 26.89 24.80 34.89
CA ARG A 484 26.48 23.38 34.92
C ARG A 484 25.07 23.19 35.47
N ILE A 485 24.50 24.20 36.10
CA ILE A 485 23.19 24.15 36.78
C ILE A 485 22.09 24.82 35.92
N GLU A 486 22.47 25.77 35.05
CA GLU A 486 21.60 26.31 33.97
C GLU A 486 21.64 25.41 32.73
#